data_5556cd9f52b6a1c7766d564ad598748f
#
_entry.id   5556cd9f52b6a1c7766d564ad598748f
#
_cell.length_a   1.000
_cell.length_b   1.000
_cell.length_c   1.000
_cell.angle_alpha   90.00
_cell.angle_beta   90.00
_cell.angle_gamma   90.00
#
_symmetry.space_group_name_H-M   'P 1'
#
loop_
_entity.id
_entity.type
_entity.pdbx_description
1 polymer ?
#
loop_
_entity_poly.entity_id
_entity_poly.type
_entity_poly.pdbx_seq_one_letter_code
_entity_poly.pdbx_strand_id
1 'polypeptide(L)'
;MKREYKGFVAGLLVAGVIAGTIGTAGAVVGRTQAALDYNNIKISLNGQTITPKDANGNTVEPFAINGTTYLPVRAVGEALGLDVDWDGATNTALLSGGTEAGIDPVVMDAYIYQLDRLKSISDAAKSTKELAQLIMGSEALASSGRLDINSINSMKKTNADSIDATNDYVDVIEAGIRTGDRMEEVMRLGIKDVRDALADLQIANSYLGTGSMTSDYYSSGLSKARTVSSSMDYGYSQIYAEVQTLIWGD
;
A
#
# COMPACT_ATOMS: atom_id res chain seq x y z
N MET A 1 5.08 1.80 18.53
CA MET A 1 5.96 1.23 17.49
C MET A 1 6.18 -0.29 17.60
N LYS A 2 5.23 -1.12 18.07
CA LYS A 2 5.42 -2.59 18.20
C LYS A 2 4.31 -3.44 17.54
N ARG A 3 3.35 -2.84 16.85
CA ARG A 3 2.20 -3.60 16.31
C ARG A 3 2.26 -3.90 14.81
N GLU A 4 2.93 -3.11 14.01
CA GLU A 4 2.94 -3.25 12.55
C GLU A 4 3.94 -4.29 12.03
N TYR A 5 5.02 -4.53 12.77
CA TYR A 5 6.00 -5.58 12.41
C TYR A 5 5.51 -7.01 12.68
N LYS A 6 4.48 -7.19 13.50
CA LYS A 6 3.95 -8.54 13.82
C LYS A 6 3.32 -9.22 12.62
N GLY A 7 2.62 -8.48 11.76
CA GLY A 7 2.04 -9.02 10.52
C GLY A 7 3.11 -9.37 9.49
N PHE A 8 4.12 -8.52 9.33
CA PHE A 8 5.22 -8.76 8.41
C PHE A 8 6.11 -9.93 8.85
N VAL A 9 6.46 -10.00 10.14
CA VAL A 9 7.24 -11.10 10.70
C VAL A 9 6.44 -12.41 10.68
N ALA A 10 5.13 -12.38 10.94
CA ALA A 10 4.27 -13.55 10.82
C ALA A 10 4.15 -14.03 9.37
N GLY A 11 4.04 -13.11 8.40
CA GLY A 11 4.05 -13.43 6.97
C GLY A 11 5.37 -14.06 6.52
N LEU A 12 6.50 -13.56 7.01
CA LEU A 12 7.83 -14.09 6.70
C LEU A 12 8.07 -15.45 7.35
N LEU A 13 7.56 -15.68 8.56
CA LEU A 13 7.60 -16.98 9.22
C LEU A 13 6.71 -18.02 8.52
N VAL A 14 5.52 -17.62 8.04
CA VAL A 14 4.64 -18.50 7.25
C VAL A 14 5.30 -18.84 5.91
N ALA A 15 5.93 -17.88 5.23
CA ALA A 15 6.69 -18.13 4.01
C ALA A 15 7.89 -19.05 4.27
N GLY A 16 8.59 -18.87 5.39
CA GLY A 16 9.72 -19.73 5.79
C GLY A 16 9.31 -21.16 6.14
N VAL A 17 8.14 -21.35 6.77
CA VAL A 17 7.59 -22.68 7.08
C VAL A 17 7.13 -23.39 5.80
N ILE A 18 6.52 -22.65 4.84
CA ILE A 18 6.13 -23.23 3.55
C ILE A 18 7.37 -23.61 2.74
N ALA A 19 8.44 -22.81 2.76
CA ALA A 19 9.70 -23.12 2.10
C ALA A 19 10.44 -24.30 2.75
N GLY A 20 10.27 -24.49 4.07
CA GLY A 20 10.90 -25.60 4.82
C GLY A 20 10.18 -26.94 4.72
N THR A 21 8.93 -26.95 4.23
CA THR A 21 8.13 -28.19 4.06
C THR A 21 8.07 -28.67 2.62
N ILE A 22 8.75 -28.03 1.67
CA ILE A 22 8.98 -28.61 0.37
C ILE A 22 9.98 -29.75 0.58
N GLY A 23 9.49 -30.87 1.09
CA GLY A 23 10.20 -32.13 0.96
C GLY A 23 10.57 -32.28 -0.50
N THR A 24 11.81 -32.60 -0.79
CA THR A 24 12.25 -32.96 -2.14
C THR A 24 11.29 -34.04 -2.66
N ALA A 25 10.26 -33.61 -3.40
CA ALA A 25 9.50 -34.53 -4.22
C ALA A 25 10.53 -35.05 -5.22
N GLY A 26 11.10 -36.23 -4.95
CA GLY A 26 11.95 -36.89 -5.89
C GLY A 26 11.19 -37.00 -7.19
N ALA A 27 11.68 -36.35 -8.25
CA ALA A 27 11.04 -36.42 -9.55
C ALA A 27 11.00 -37.88 -9.97
N VAL A 28 9.80 -38.45 -10.12
CA VAL A 28 9.62 -39.79 -10.67
C VAL A 28 9.95 -39.70 -12.14
N VAL A 29 11.07 -40.27 -12.53
CA VAL A 29 11.50 -40.39 -13.93
C VAL A 29 10.96 -41.71 -14.49
N GLY A 30 10.10 -41.62 -15.51
CA GLY A 30 9.56 -42.82 -16.17
C GLY A 30 8.10 -42.62 -16.63
N ARG A 31 7.59 -43.65 -17.30
CA ARG A 31 6.17 -43.67 -17.71
C ARG A 31 5.35 -44.43 -16.68
N THR A 32 4.28 -43.84 -16.22
CA THR A 32 3.26 -44.46 -15.38
C THR A 32 1.90 -44.39 -16.07
N GLN A 33 1.03 -45.36 -15.74
CA GLN A 33 -0.37 -45.27 -16.15
C GLN A 33 -1.18 -44.62 -15.03
N ALA A 34 -2.01 -43.65 -15.40
CA ALA A 34 -2.96 -43.01 -14.49
C ALA A 34 -4.33 -42.96 -15.13
N ALA A 35 -5.40 -43.08 -14.33
CA ALA A 35 -6.74 -42.78 -14.78
C ALA A 35 -6.90 -41.26 -14.92
N LEU A 36 -7.37 -40.83 -16.08
CA LEU A 36 -7.63 -39.43 -16.37
C LEU A 36 -9.15 -39.17 -16.34
N ASP A 37 -9.55 -38.18 -15.57
CA ASP A 37 -10.94 -37.75 -15.47
C ASP A 37 -11.14 -36.51 -16.35
N TYR A 38 -11.87 -36.69 -17.47
CA TYR A 38 -12.27 -35.62 -18.37
C TYR A 38 -13.67 -35.14 -17.99
N ASN A 39 -13.78 -34.05 -17.29
CA ASN A 39 -15.03 -33.52 -16.74
C ASN A 39 -15.48 -32.23 -17.42
N ASN A 40 -15.16 -32.04 -18.70
CA ASN A 40 -15.45 -30.80 -19.42
C ASN A 40 -14.92 -29.55 -18.66
N ILE A 41 -13.71 -29.66 -18.16
CA ILE A 41 -13.05 -28.60 -17.38
C ILE A 41 -12.76 -27.41 -18.29
N LYS A 42 -13.25 -26.24 -17.91
CA LYS A 42 -13.03 -24.99 -18.64
C LYS A 42 -11.98 -24.16 -17.96
N ILE A 43 -11.16 -23.46 -18.74
CA ILE A 43 -10.24 -22.44 -18.26
C ILE A 43 -10.87 -21.09 -18.56
N SER A 44 -10.90 -20.19 -17.58
CA SER A 44 -11.32 -18.81 -17.77
C SER A 44 -10.26 -17.87 -17.18
N LEU A 45 -9.88 -16.85 -17.94
CA LEU A 45 -9.01 -15.78 -17.52
C LEU A 45 -9.77 -14.47 -17.65
N ASN A 46 -9.90 -13.72 -16.58
CA ASN A 46 -10.63 -12.44 -16.54
C ASN A 46 -12.06 -12.53 -17.14
N GLY A 47 -12.76 -13.67 -16.91
CA GLY A 47 -14.10 -13.90 -17.43
C GLY A 47 -14.17 -14.39 -18.87
N GLN A 48 -13.06 -14.44 -19.61
CA GLN A 48 -13.00 -15.00 -20.96
C GLN A 48 -12.59 -16.47 -20.93
N THR A 49 -13.35 -17.33 -21.64
CA THR A 49 -13.03 -18.75 -21.75
C THR A 49 -11.86 -18.95 -22.72
N ILE A 50 -10.84 -19.67 -22.26
CA ILE A 50 -9.68 -20.06 -23.06
C ILE A 50 -9.96 -21.44 -23.65
N THR A 51 -9.71 -21.60 -24.96
CA THR A 51 -9.69 -22.90 -25.64
C THR A 51 -8.25 -23.39 -25.71
N PRO A 52 -7.84 -24.37 -24.88
CA PRO A 52 -6.45 -24.84 -24.86
C PRO A 52 -6.05 -25.49 -26.19
N LYS A 53 -4.83 -25.21 -26.66
CA LYS A 53 -4.25 -25.82 -27.85
C LYS A 53 -2.86 -26.39 -27.57
N ASP A 54 -2.50 -27.43 -28.33
CA ASP A 54 -1.12 -27.95 -28.34
C ASP A 54 -0.24 -27.13 -29.30
N ALA A 55 1.04 -27.51 -29.40
CA ALA A 55 2.01 -26.87 -30.29
C ALA A 55 1.65 -26.94 -31.79
N ASN A 56 0.72 -27.84 -32.18
CA ASN A 56 0.26 -28.02 -33.56
C ASN A 56 -1.07 -27.31 -33.82
N GLY A 57 -1.60 -26.62 -32.82
CA GLY A 57 -2.90 -25.91 -32.90
C GLY A 57 -4.13 -26.78 -32.65
N ASN A 58 -3.97 -28.07 -32.27
CA ASN A 58 -5.08 -28.94 -31.96
C ASN A 58 -5.64 -28.61 -30.57
N THR A 59 -6.94 -28.67 -30.41
CA THR A 59 -7.58 -28.49 -29.09
C THR A 59 -7.18 -29.61 -28.14
N VAL A 60 -6.76 -29.27 -26.94
CA VAL A 60 -6.48 -30.19 -25.83
C VAL A 60 -7.40 -29.90 -24.67
N GLU A 61 -7.86 -30.95 -24.02
CA GLU A 61 -8.78 -30.82 -22.89
C GLU A 61 -8.03 -30.94 -21.56
N PRO A 62 -8.28 -30.03 -20.60
CA PRO A 62 -7.83 -30.23 -19.24
C PRO A 62 -8.42 -31.48 -18.62
N PHE A 63 -7.68 -32.11 -17.70
CA PHE A 63 -8.10 -33.33 -17.02
C PHE A 63 -7.73 -33.31 -15.55
N ALA A 64 -8.29 -34.24 -14.79
CA ALA A 64 -7.92 -34.43 -13.40
C ALA A 64 -7.28 -35.83 -13.17
N ILE A 65 -6.37 -35.90 -12.20
CA ILE A 65 -5.82 -37.13 -11.65
C ILE A 65 -5.95 -37.06 -10.14
N ASN A 66 -6.61 -38.03 -9.53
CA ASN A 66 -6.79 -38.08 -8.07
C ASN A 66 -7.29 -36.77 -7.47
N GLY A 67 -8.22 -36.08 -8.15
CA GLY A 67 -8.78 -34.81 -7.70
C GLY A 67 -7.91 -33.58 -7.97
N THR A 68 -6.71 -33.74 -8.53
CA THR A 68 -5.85 -32.61 -8.94
C THR A 68 -6.07 -32.30 -10.41
N THR A 69 -6.44 -31.07 -10.74
CA THR A 69 -6.62 -30.63 -12.13
C THR A 69 -5.29 -30.28 -12.77
N TYR A 70 -5.06 -30.83 -13.97
CA TYR A 70 -3.90 -30.54 -14.81
C TYR A 70 -4.34 -29.71 -16.01
N LEU A 71 -3.63 -28.61 -16.22
CA LEU A 71 -3.90 -27.67 -17.31
C LEU A 71 -2.75 -27.70 -18.32
N PRO A 72 -3.05 -27.56 -19.63
CA PRO A 72 -2.01 -27.39 -20.64
C PRO A 72 -1.24 -26.10 -20.38
N VAL A 73 0.03 -26.21 -19.99
CA VAL A 73 0.88 -25.06 -19.65
C VAL A 73 0.98 -24.04 -20.78
N ARG A 74 1.04 -24.50 -22.04
CA ARG A 74 1.08 -23.65 -23.22
C ARG A 74 -0.15 -22.75 -23.30
N ALA A 75 -1.34 -23.33 -23.16
CA ALA A 75 -2.58 -22.57 -23.25
C ALA A 75 -2.72 -21.52 -22.14
N VAL A 76 -2.27 -21.84 -20.94
CA VAL A 76 -2.25 -20.89 -19.82
C VAL A 76 -1.19 -19.83 -20.04
N GLY A 77 0.02 -20.22 -20.44
CA GLY A 77 1.10 -19.29 -20.73
C GLY A 77 0.75 -18.30 -21.84
N GLU A 78 0.29 -18.79 -22.99
CA GLU A 78 -0.10 -17.94 -24.13
C GLU A 78 -1.27 -17.00 -23.79
N ALA A 79 -2.24 -17.47 -22.96
CA ALA A 79 -3.33 -16.61 -22.49
C ALA A 79 -2.85 -15.50 -21.57
N LEU A 80 -1.73 -15.71 -20.87
CA LEU A 80 -1.03 -14.70 -20.07
C LEU A 80 -0.04 -13.88 -20.90
N GLY A 81 0.01 -14.07 -22.24
CA GLY A 81 0.91 -13.37 -23.13
C GLY A 81 2.36 -13.88 -23.09
N LEU A 82 2.59 -15.07 -22.53
CA LEU A 82 3.92 -15.68 -22.49
C LEU A 82 4.18 -16.50 -23.77
N ASP A 83 5.41 -16.46 -24.26
CA ASP A 83 5.94 -17.46 -25.18
C ASP A 83 6.25 -18.74 -24.41
N VAL A 84 5.77 -19.88 -24.91
CA VAL A 84 5.98 -21.17 -24.26
C VAL A 84 6.73 -22.10 -25.19
N ASP A 85 7.93 -22.49 -24.78
CA ASP A 85 8.79 -23.43 -25.51
C ASP A 85 9.13 -24.67 -24.66
N TRP A 86 9.76 -25.66 -25.26
CA TRP A 86 10.17 -26.91 -24.61
C TRP A 86 11.63 -27.23 -24.88
N ASP A 87 12.44 -27.24 -23.83
CA ASP A 87 13.79 -27.74 -23.90
C ASP A 87 13.80 -29.28 -23.66
N GLY A 88 13.94 -30.02 -24.74
CA GLY A 88 14.00 -31.47 -24.70
C GLY A 88 15.29 -32.04 -24.10
N ALA A 89 16.36 -31.25 -24.00
CA ALA A 89 17.62 -31.70 -23.41
C ALA A 89 17.56 -31.74 -21.88
N THR A 90 16.85 -30.76 -21.29
CA THR A 90 16.68 -30.62 -19.84
C THR A 90 15.29 -31.03 -19.35
N ASN A 91 14.39 -31.43 -20.26
CA ASN A 91 12.96 -31.69 -19.98
C ASN A 91 12.27 -30.50 -19.28
N THR A 92 12.53 -29.29 -19.76
CA THR A 92 12.05 -28.06 -19.14
C THR A 92 11.06 -27.36 -20.04
N ALA A 93 9.89 -26.98 -19.49
CA ALA A 93 9.01 -26.01 -20.14
C ALA A 93 9.58 -24.61 -19.88
N LEU A 94 9.91 -23.91 -20.96
CA LEU A 94 10.42 -22.55 -20.92
C LEU A 94 9.24 -21.59 -21.15
N LEU A 95 9.03 -20.71 -20.19
CA LEU A 95 8.08 -19.62 -20.32
C LEU A 95 8.89 -18.34 -20.37
N SER A 96 8.80 -17.63 -21.47
CA SER A 96 9.52 -16.37 -21.69
C SER A 96 8.60 -15.36 -22.40
N GLY A 97 8.96 -14.11 -22.35
CA GLY A 97 8.01 -13.08 -22.76
C GLY A 97 6.92 -13.01 -21.69
N GLY A 98 5.88 -12.69 -21.95
CA GLY A 98 4.76 -12.04 -21.41
C GLY A 98 4.77 -10.80 -22.21
N THR A 99 3.62 -10.39 -22.78
CA THR A 99 3.58 -9.04 -23.30
C THR A 99 4.44 -8.20 -22.37
N GLU A 100 5.29 -7.32 -22.89
CA GLU A 100 6.01 -6.32 -22.10
C GLU A 100 5.07 -5.41 -21.30
N ALA A 101 3.95 -5.92 -20.91
CA ALA A 101 3.02 -5.49 -19.88
C ALA A 101 3.39 -6.02 -18.51
N GLY A 102 4.58 -6.56 -18.33
CA GLY A 102 5.25 -6.48 -17.04
C GLY A 102 5.60 -5.03 -16.85
N ILE A 103 4.83 -4.33 -16.03
CA ILE A 103 5.19 -2.97 -15.63
C ILE A 103 6.66 -3.03 -15.23
N ASP A 104 7.49 -2.19 -15.91
CA ASP A 104 8.90 -2.10 -15.57
C ASP A 104 9.03 -2.02 -14.03
N PRO A 105 9.79 -2.92 -13.39
CA PRO A 105 9.95 -2.89 -11.94
C PRO A 105 10.36 -1.53 -11.41
N VAL A 106 11.12 -0.74 -12.18
CA VAL A 106 11.51 0.63 -11.83
C VAL A 106 10.30 1.57 -11.84
N VAL A 107 9.41 1.40 -12.83
CA VAL A 107 8.17 2.17 -12.92
C VAL A 107 7.23 1.80 -11.78
N MET A 108 7.07 0.51 -11.49
CA MET A 108 6.26 0.04 -10.38
C MET A 108 6.81 0.54 -9.02
N ASP A 109 8.14 0.50 -8.80
CA ASP A 109 8.76 1.03 -7.58
C ASP A 109 8.47 2.53 -7.42
N ALA A 110 8.49 3.30 -8.51
CA ALA A 110 8.15 4.72 -8.46
C ALA A 110 6.69 4.94 -8.04
N TYR A 111 5.75 4.18 -8.57
CA TYR A 111 4.33 4.28 -8.19
C TYR A 111 4.10 3.87 -6.73
N ILE A 112 4.67 2.75 -6.29
CA ILE A 112 4.57 2.29 -4.90
C ILE A 112 5.12 3.36 -3.95
N TYR A 113 6.28 3.93 -4.28
CA TYR A 113 6.88 5.01 -3.53
C TYR A 113 5.94 6.24 -3.45
N GLN A 114 5.39 6.69 -4.57
CA GLN A 114 4.49 7.85 -4.61
C GLN A 114 3.23 7.62 -3.78
N LEU A 115 2.59 6.46 -3.91
CA LEU A 115 1.43 6.07 -3.11
C LEU A 115 1.73 6.06 -1.61
N ASP A 116 2.86 5.46 -1.21
CA ASP A 116 3.29 5.40 0.19
C ASP A 116 3.52 6.81 0.77
N ARG A 117 4.22 7.67 0.04
CA ARG A 117 4.53 9.04 0.51
C ARG A 117 3.28 9.92 0.60
N LEU A 118 2.43 9.93 -0.42
CA LEU A 118 1.17 10.67 -0.39
C LEU A 118 0.28 10.21 0.76
N LYS A 119 0.18 8.91 0.99
CA LYS A 119 -0.56 8.33 2.11
C LYS A 119 0.02 8.77 3.45
N SER A 120 1.34 8.72 3.61
CA SER A 120 2.01 9.12 4.85
C SER A 120 1.79 10.61 5.17
N ILE A 121 1.85 11.50 4.18
CA ILE A 121 1.57 12.93 4.35
C ILE A 121 0.09 13.15 4.70
N SER A 122 -0.83 12.44 4.04
CA SER A 122 -2.26 12.50 4.38
C SER A 122 -2.52 12.06 5.82
N ASP A 123 -1.86 11.00 6.29
CA ASP A 123 -2.01 10.51 7.66
C ASP A 123 -1.43 11.49 8.68
N ALA A 124 -0.29 12.15 8.40
CA ALA A 124 0.23 13.24 9.23
C ALA A 124 -0.74 14.42 9.30
N ALA A 125 -1.35 14.79 8.18
CA ALA A 125 -2.38 15.83 8.15
C ALA A 125 -3.65 15.44 8.95
N LYS A 126 -4.08 14.19 8.88
CA LYS A 126 -5.20 13.66 9.69
C LYS A 126 -4.89 13.71 11.18
N SER A 127 -3.68 13.31 11.59
CA SER A 127 -3.23 13.42 12.97
C SER A 127 -3.20 14.88 13.44
N THR A 128 -2.72 15.80 12.59
CA THR A 128 -2.74 17.24 12.89
C THR A 128 -4.17 17.79 13.06
N LYS A 129 -5.12 17.32 12.26
CA LYS A 129 -6.54 17.63 12.41
C LYS A 129 -7.10 17.14 13.74
N GLU A 130 -6.75 15.93 14.17
CA GLU A 130 -7.16 15.37 15.47
C GLU A 130 -6.57 16.17 16.63
N LEU A 131 -5.29 16.60 16.52
CA LEU A 131 -4.66 17.49 17.49
C LEU A 131 -5.37 18.84 17.59
N ALA A 132 -5.80 19.43 16.46
CA ALA A 132 -6.57 20.66 16.48
C ALA A 132 -7.88 20.50 17.28
N GLN A 133 -8.58 19.37 17.08
CA GLN A 133 -9.81 19.07 17.83
C GLN A 133 -9.53 18.83 19.33
N LEU A 134 -8.42 18.19 19.65
CA LEU A 134 -7.99 17.97 21.03
C LEU A 134 -7.69 19.30 21.73
N ILE A 135 -6.96 20.22 21.09
CA ILE A 135 -6.64 21.55 21.65
C ILE A 135 -7.91 22.39 21.83
N MET A 136 -8.84 22.32 20.89
CA MET A 136 -10.16 22.97 21.04
C MET A 136 -10.93 22.41 22.24
N GLY A 137 -10.95 21.11 22.44
CA GLY A 137 -11.58 20.47 23.61
C GLY A 137 -10.87 20.84 24.91
N SER A 138 -9.54 20.93 24.89
CA SER A 138 -8.72 21.37 26.03
C SER A 138 -9.04 22.82 26.41
N GLU A 139 -9.20 23.73 25.43
CA GLU A 139 -9.58 25.12 25.70
C GLU A 139 -10.98 25.21 26.29
N ALA A 140 -11.96 24.47 25.78
CA ALA A 140 -13.31 24.46 26.34
C ALA A 140 -13.32 24.01 27.81
N LEU A 141 -12.47 23.05 28.16
CA LEU A 141 -12.29 22.62 29.56
C LEU A 141 -11.58 23.67 30.41
N ALA A 142 -10.49 24.24 29.93
CA ALA A 142 -9.72 25.26 30.63
C ALA A 142 -10.55 26.53 30.88
N SER A 143 -11.34 26.96 29.89
CA SER A 143 -12.21 28.15 29.97
C SER A 143 -13.45 27.91 30.84
N SER A 144 -13.78 26.68 31.20
CA SER A 144 -14.94 26.35 32.07
C SER A 144 -14.77 26.84 33.51
N GLY A 145 -13.57 27.24 33.90
CA GLY A 145 -13.22 27.62 35.27
C GLY A 145 -13.24 26.46 36.28
N ARG A 146 -13.33 25.23 35.82
CA ARG A 146 -13.39 24.02 36.66
C ARG A 146 -12.03 23.36 36.89
N LEU A 147 -11.02 23.74 36.10
CA LEU A 147 -9.67 23.21 36.18
C LEU A 147 -8.75 24.15 36.95
N ASP A 148 -7.86 23.57 37.76
CA ASP A 148 -6.76 24.30 38.34
C ASP A 148 -5.61 24.50 37.34
N ILE A 149 -4.67 25.37 37.68
CA ILE A 149 -3.54 25.74 36.83
C ILE A 149 -2.64 24.52 36.52
N ASN A 150 -2.51 23.58 37.45
CA ASN A 150 -1.69 22.40 37.25
C ASN A 150 -2.30 21.46 36.22
N SER A 151 -3.63 21.29 36.26
CA SER A 151 -4.38 20.53 35.25
C SER A 151 -4.25 21.16 33.86
N ILE A 152 -4.37 22.50 33.76
CA ILE A 152 -4.18 23.23 32.50
C ILE A 152 -2.74 23.04 31.99
N ASN A 153 -1.72 23.18 32.83
CA ASN A 153 -0.34 22.98 32.44
C ASN A 153 -0.04 21.52 32.00
N SER A 154 -0.67 20.54 32.65
CA SER A 154 -0.57 19.14 32.22
C SER A 154 -1.17 18.91 30.84
N MET A 155 -2.32 19.52 30.54
CA MET A 155 -2.94 19.47 29.23
C MET A 155 -2.04 20.14 28.15
N LYS A 156 -1.51 21.32 28.44
CA LYS A 156 -0.54 22.02 27.57
C LYS A 156 0.65 21.12 27.23
N LYS A 157 1.20 20.46 28.25
CA LYS A 157 2.32 19.56 28.04
C LYS A 157 1.96 18.37 27.17
N THR A 158 0.84 17.70 27.44
CA THR A 158 0.38 16.55 26.65
C THR A 158 0.14 16.94 25.19
N ASN A 159 -0.47 18.09 24.94
CA ASN A 159 -0.70 18.60 23.60
C ASN A 159 0.63 18.90 22.88
N ALA A 160 1.59 19.54 23.59
CA ALA A 160 2.92 19.83 23.04
C ALA A 160 3.67 18.53 22.69
N ASP A 161 3.71 17.56 23.59
CA ASP A 161 4.33 16.24 23.36
C ASP A 161 3.73 15.55 22.11
N SER A 162 2.42 15.71 21.87
CA SER A 162 1.74 15.15 20.70
C SER A 162 2.07 15.91 19.40
N ILE A 163 2.20 17.23 19.48
CA ILE A 163 2.65 18.07 18.35
C ILE A 163 4.09 17.69 17.96
N ASP A 164 4.97 17.57 18.95
CA ASP A 164 6.38 17.19 18.72
C ASP A 164 6.47 15.80 18.09
N ALA A 165 5.73 14.82 18.59
CA ALA A 165 5.69 13.48 18.02
C ALA A 165 5.18 13.46 16.56
N THR A 166 4.25 14.36 16.21
CA THR A 166 3.78 14.49 14.83
C THR A 166 4.83 15.16 13.95
N ASN A 167 5.57 16.16 14.47
CA ASN A 167 6.69 16.76 13.76
C ASN A 167 7.82 15.74 13.49
N ASP A 168 8.17 14.91 14.48
CA ASP A 168 9.15 13.84 14.31
C ASP A 168 8.73 12.86 13.20
N TYR A 169 7.44 12.54 13.13
CA TYR A 169 6.91 11.70 12.04
C TYR A 169 7.02 12.40 10.67
N VAL A 170 6.73 13.70 10.61
CA VAL A 170 6.88 14.51 9.38
C VAL A 170 8.36 14.57 8.95
N ASP A 171 9.31 14.66 9.87
CA ASP A 171 10.75 14.62 9.57
C ASP A 171 11.14 13.30 8.89
N VAL A 172 10.62 12.18 9.37
CA VAL A 172 10.86 10.85 8.75
C VAL A 172 10.28 10.79 7.33
N ILE A 173 9.08 11.36 7.12
CA ILE A 173 8.47 11.39 5.78
C ILE A 173 9.33 12.24 4.84
N GLU A 174 9.73 13.44 5.28
CA GLU A 174 10.51 14.39 4.47
C GLU A 174 11.87 13.81 4.07
N ALA A 175 12.57 13.17 5.02
CA ALA A 175 13.84 12.51 4.76
C ALA A 175 13.75 11.39 3.71
N GLY A 176 12.57 10.81 3.52
CA GLY A 176 12.32 9.78 2.52
C GLY A 176 11.87 10.31 1.16
N ILE A 177 11.76 11.62 0.95
CA ILE A 177 11.38 12.19 -0.35
C ILE A 177 12.52 12.08 -1.35
N ARG A 178 12.27 11.40 -2.48
CA ARG A 178 13.23 11.24 -3.57
C ARG A 178 13.30 12.53 -4.39
N THR A 179 14.50 13.05 -4.56
CA THR A 179 14.74 14.22 -5.42
C THR A 179 14.57 13.84 -6.89
N GLY A 180 13.88 14.68 -7.64
CA GLY A 180 13.59 14.48 -9.06
C GLY A 180 12.38 13.57 -9.33
N ASP A 181 11.69 13.11 -8.29
CA ASP A 181 10.40 12.44 -8.48
C ASP A 181 9.34 13.44 -8.99
N ARG A 182 8.45 12.99 -9.89
CA ARG A 182 7.40 13.85 -10.48
C ARG A 182 6.44 14.46 -9.44
N MET A 183 6.30 13.81 -8.28
CA MET A 183 5.44 14.26 -7.17
C MET A 183 6.23 15.00 -6.07
N GLU A 184 7.55 15.19 -6.23
CA GLU A 184 8.40 15.80 -5.19
C GLU A 184 7.86 17.14 -4.70
N GLU A 185 7.51 18.05 -5.61
CA GLU A 185 7.02 19.39 -5.25
C GLU A 185 5.69 19.31 -4.46
N VAL A 186 4.76 18.48 -4.91
CA VAL A 186 3.47 18.26 -4.24
C VAL A 186 3.67 17.72 -2.83
N MET A 187 4.57 16.76 -2.68
CA MET A 187 4.89 16.16 -1.37
C MET A 187 5.54 17.16 -0.44
N ARG A 188 6.51 17.97 -0.92
CA ARG A 188 7.18 19.00 -0.10
C ARG A 188 6.24 20.13 0.31
N LEU A 189 5.34 20.56 -0.57
CA LEU A 189 4.30 21.53 -0.24
C LEU A 189 3.34 20.97 0.82
N GLY A 190 2.91 19.71 0.69
CA GLY A 190 2.08 19.05 1.69
C GLY A 190 2.75 18.98 3.06
N ILE A 191 4.03 18.62 3.11
CA ILE A 191 4.83 18.61 4.35
C ILE A 191 4.92 20.01 4.97
N LYS A 192 5.24 21.01 4.15
CA LYS A 192 5.30 22.40 4.62
C LYS A 192 3.98 22.83 5.25
N ASP A 193 2.87 22.57 4.61
CA ASP A 193 1.56 22.94 5.11
C ASP A 193 1.16 22.19 6.38
N VAL A 194 1.59 20.93 6.55
CA VAL A 194 1.43 20.18 7.81
C VAL A 194 2.26 20.87 8.93
N ARG A 195 3.52 21.24 8.66
CA ARG A 195 4.35 21.95 9.63
C ARG A 195 3.77 23.31 10.02
N ASP A 196 3.28 24.06 9.04
CA ASP A 196 2.62 25.35 9.28
C ASP A 196 1.33 25.17 10.13
N ALA A 197 0.62 24.07 9.92
CA ALA A 197 -0.53 23.73 10.74
C ALA A 197 -0.14 23.38 12.18
N LEU A 198 0.92 22.57 12.37
CA LEU A 198 1.43 22.19 13.69
C LEU A 198 1.96 23.42 14.44
N ALA A 199 2.62 24.37 13.75
CA ALA A 199 3.07 25.63 14.34
C ALA A 199 1.89 26.47 14.84
N ASP A 200 0.82 26.58 14.07
CA ASP A 200 -0.42 27.25 14.51
C ASP A 200 -1.00 26.57 15.76
N LEU A 201 -1.02 25.22 15.80
CA LEU A 201 -1.50 24.47 16.96
C LEU A 201 -0.61 24.66 18.19
N GLN A 202 0.70 24.78 18.03
CA GLN A 202 1.64 25.10 19.12
C GLN A 202 1.33 26.46 19.72
N ILE A 203 1.06 27.45 18.87
CA ILE A 203 0.63 28.78 19.32
C ILE A 203 -0.73 28.70 20.04
N ALA A 204 -1.72 28.02 19.45
CA ALA A 204 -3.01 27.83 20.10
C ALA A 204 -2.86 27.18 21.49
N ASN A 205 -2.03 26.15 21.61
CA ASN A 205 -1.75 25.46 22.87
C ASN A 205 -1.09 26.38 23.91
N SER A 206 -0.24 27.32 23.48
CA SER A 206 0.41 28.28 24.39
C SER A 206 -0.60 29.21 25.08
N TYR A 207 -1.69 29.57 24.40
CA TYR A 207 -2.78 30.43 24.88
C TYR A 207 -3.88 29.68 25.65
N LEU A 208 -3.79 28.36 25.78
CA LEU A 208 -4.81 27.54 26.45
C LEU A 208 -5.11 28.09 27.86
N GLY A 209 -6.37 28.32 28.16
CA GLY A 209 -6.85 28.81 29.46
C GLY A 209 -6.56 30.32 29.71
N THR A 210 -6.08 31.08 28.74
CA THR A 210 -5.88 32.53 28.86
C THR A 210 -7.07 33.35 28.36
N GLY A 211 -8.00 32.69 27.64
CA GLY A 211 -9.14 33.35 26.99
C GLY A 211 -8.77 34.18 25.77
N SER A 212 -7.53 34.05 25.26
CA SER A 212 -7.03 34.88 24.15
C SER A 212 -6.64 34.04 22.95
N MET A 213 -7.09 34.41 21.74
CA MET A 213 -6.58 34.00 20.41
C MET A 213 -6.46 32.50 20.09
N THR A 214 -6.79 31.61 21.02
CA THR A 214 -6.70 30.14 20.82
C THR A 214 -7.56 29.68 19.65
N SER A 215 -8.77 30.23 19.50
CA SER A 215 -9.74 29.85 18.47
C SER A 215 -9.22 30.11 17.05
N ASP A 216 -8.51 31.20 16.83
CA ASP A 216 -8.05 31.58 15.49
C ASP A 216 -6.92 30.66 15.03
N TYR A 217 -5.98 30.37 15.91
CA TYR A 217 -4.84 29.52 15.60
C TYR A 217 -5.25 28.05 15.43
N TYR A 218 -6.11 27.48 16.29
CA TYR A 218 -6.56 26.11 16.06
C TYR A 218 -7.40 25.98 14.78
N SER A 219 -8.21 27.02 14.44
CA SER A 219 -9.00 27.04 13.22
C SER A 219 -8.12 27.11 11.97
N SER A 220 -7.04 27.90 12.01
CA SER A 220 -6.02 27.96 10.97
C SER A 220 -5.33 26.61 10.79
N GLY A 221 -4.82 26.01 11.87
CA GLY A 221 -4.19 24.70 11.84
C GLY A 221 -5.13 23.61 11.34
N LEU A 222 -6.39 23.59 11.79
CA LEU A 222 -7.42 22.67 11.35
C LEU A 222 -7.70 22.82 9.84
N SER A 223 -7.81 24.05 9.35
CA SER A 223 -8.09 24.34 7.93
C SER A 223 -6.94 23.85 7.04
N LYS A 224 -5.69 24.18 7.40
CA LYS A 224 -4.50 23.71 6.68
C LYS A 224 -4.44 22.19 6.64
N ALA A 225 -4.58 21.51 7.78
CA ALA A 225 -4.57 20.07 7.86
C ALA A 225 -5.63 19.39 7.00
N ARG A 226 -6.85 19.96 6.95
CA ARG A 226 -7.92 19.46 6.06
C ARG A 226 -7.56 19.60 4.58
N THR A 227 -7.02 20.75 4.19
CA THR A 227 -6.61 21.00 2.80
C THR A 227 -5.53 20.00 2.37
N VAL A 228 -4.50 19.82 3.19
CA VAL A 228 -3.42 18.85 2.88
C VAL A 228 -3.97 17.44 2.78
N SER A 229 -4.75 16.99 3.76
CA SER A 229 -5.34 15.65 3.72
C SER A 229 -6.12 15.41 2.43
N SER A 230 -6.99 16.36 2.05
CA SER A 230 -7.79 16.24 0.82
C SER A 230 -6.92 16.24 -0.45
N SER A 231 -5.90 17.11 -0.51
CA SER A 231 -4.99 17.17 -1.66
C SER A 231 -4.16 15.91 -1.81
N MET A 232 -3.66 15.34 -0.71
CA MET A 232 -2.88 14.10 -0.73
C MET A 232 -3.75 12.88 -1.06
N ASP A 233 -4.96 12.80 -0.51
CA ASP A 233 -5.92 11.73 -0.83
C ASP A 233 -6.34 11.80 -2.31
N TYR A 234 -6.49 13.00 -2.88
CA TYR A 234 -6.73 13.17 -4.32
C TYR A 234 -5.53 12.73 -5.15
N GLY A 235 -4.32 13.19 -4.83
CA GLY A 235 -3.09 12.75 -5.50
C GLY A 235 -2.92 11.22 -5.45
N TYR A 236 -3.17 10.62 -4.30
CA TYR A 236 -3.17 9.17 -4.13
C TYR A 236 -4.14 8.49 -5.10
N SER A 237 -5.38 8.99 -5.20
CA SER A 237 -6.39 8.41 -6.08
C SER A 237 -6.01 8.49 -7.56
N GLN A 238 -5.36 9.57 -7.99
CA GLN A 238 -4.87 9.73 -9.36
C GLN A 238 -3.74 8.72 -9.68
N ILE A 239 -2.74 8.62 -8.81
CA ILE A 239 -1.64 7.65 -8.95
C ILE A 239 -2.19 6.22 -8.93
N TYR A 240 -3.14 5.92 -8.05
CA TYR A 240 -3.77 4.61 -7.98
C TYR A 240 -4.52 4.25 -9.26
N ALA A 241 -5.25 5.20 -9.86
CA ALA A 241 -5.92 5.01 -11.14
C ALA A 241 -4.93 4.73 -12.28
N GLU A 242 -3.80 5.46 -12.33
CA GLU A 242 -2.73 5.18 -13.29
C GLU A 242 -2.19 3.76 -13.15
N VAL A 243 -1.96 3.30 -11.91
CA VAL A 243 -1.52 1.92 -11.64
C VAL A 243 -2.55 0.90 -12.11
N GLN A 244 -3.84 1.16 -11.88
CA GLN A 244 -4.92 0.28 -12.36
C GLN A 244 -4.92 0.18 -13.89
N THR A 245 -4.81 1.30 -14.59
CA THR A 245 -4.70 1.32 -16.06
C THR A 245 -3.47 0.55 -16.56
N LEU A 246 -2.31 0.69 -15.88
CA LEU A 246 -1.10 -0.04 -16.24
C LEU A 246 -1.22 -1.56 -16.03
N ILE A 247 -1.94 -1.99 -15.01
CA ILE A 247 -2.10 -3.43 -14.69
C ILE A 247 -3.17 -4.10 -15.54
N TRP A 248 -4.29 -3.40 -15.78
CA TRP A 248 -5.50 -4.01 -16.34
C TRP A 248 -5.84 -3.54 -17.76
N GLY A 249 -5.17 -2.48 -18.26
CA GLY A 249 -5.55 -1.78 -19.48
C GLY A 249 -6.81 -0.94 -19.31
N ASP A 250 -7.17 -0.18 -20.32
CA ASP A 250 -8.46 0.56 -20.39
C ASP A 250 -9.65 -0.39 -20.64
#